data_d4cc981e1230703ce58353656057ace5
#
_entry.id   d4cc981e1230703ce58353656057ace5
#
_cell.length_a   1.000
_cell.length_b   1.000
_cell.length_c   1.000
_cell.angle_alpha   90.00
_cell.angle_beta   90.00
_cell.angle_gamma   90.00
#
_symmetry.space_group_name_H-M   'P 1'
#
loop_
_entity.id
_entity.type
_entity.pdbx_description
1 polymer ?
#
loop_
_entity_poly.entity_id
_entity_poly.type
_entity_poly.pdbx_seq_one_letter_code
_entity_poly.pdbx_strand_id
1 'polypeptide(L)'
;MNHASLYAFVDDYVSLIVRLPKMSQRIQEARKAFEKGDVDASKRAHTKESIEEAAIHRRSAGRYIGDLVFGALDGIITTFAVLAGVAGASLSSSVVLILGFVNLFGDGSSMALGNYLSTKSEQQYGERERKREEWEIEQIPDGEREEIKQIYRKKGFKGKDLEKAVEIITSDKRTWVDTMMLEELNTMLEEKSPSRSGLATFAAFVTVGFVPLLAYVAALLAPALRPATFPIAVAMTFIAIFVVGSARSYVTGKPWWKAGIEMTLVGGAAASVAYLVGRLLGGLAG
;
A
#
# COMPACT_ATOMS: atom_id res chain seq x y z
N MET A 1 19.80 -0.74 13.22
CA MET A 1 18.41 -0.63 13.70
C MET A 1 17.87 -2.05 13.84
N ASN A 2 17.37 -2.44 15.03
CA ASN A 2 16.87 -3.79 15.29
C ASN A 2 15.49 -3.91 14.59
N HIS A 3 15.13 -5.12 14.09
CA HIS A 3 13.82 -5.39 13.46
C HIS A 3 12.65 -4.81 14.26
N ALA A 4 12.68 -4.95 15.59
CA ALA A 4 11.65 -4.41 16.49
C ALA A 4 11.51 -2.88 16.44
N SER A 5 12.61 -2.14 16.27
CA SER A 5 12.59 -0.68 16.21
C SER A 5 12.03 -0.16 14.88
N LEU A 6 12.30 -0.87 13.77
CA LEU A 6 11.74 -0.52 12.47
C LEU A 6 10.23 -0.80 12.43
N TYR A 7 9.81 -1.92 13.01
CA TYR A 7 8.37 -2.25 13.11
C TYR A 7 7.60 -1.24 13.96
N ALA A 8 8.17 -0.83 15.11
CA ALA A 8 7.55 0.19 15.96
C ALA A 8 7.44 1.53 15.23
N PHE A 9 8.47 1.95 14.50
CA PHE A 9 8.45 3.19 13.71
C PHE A 9 7.40 3.15 12.60
N VAL A 10 7.29 2.04 11.86
CA VAL A 10 6.28 1.89 10.80
C VAL A 10 4.87 1.86 11.37
N ASP A 11 4.65 1.13 12.47
CA ASP A 11 3.35 1.09 13.16
C ASP A 11 2.95 2.47 13.70
N ASP A 12 3.88 3.22 14.31
CA ASP A 12 3.64 4.56 14.81
C ASP A 12 3.35 5.55 13.67
N TYR A 13 4.11 5.49 12.57
CA TYR A 13 3.92 6.32 11.38
C TYR A 13 2.57 6.04 10.71
N VAL A 14 2.24 4.77 10.52
CA VAL A 14 0.96 4.35 9.93
C VAL A 14 -0.21 4.72 10.83
N SER A 15 -0.08 4.53 12.15
CA SER A 15 -1.13 4.88 13.12
C SER A 15 -1.34 6.38 13.26
N LEU A 16 -0.28 7.18 13.09
CA LEU A 16 -0.33 8.64 13.12
C LEU A 16 -1.11 9.19 11.91
N ILE A 17 -0.87 8.65 10.71
CA ILE A 17 -1.48 9.15 9.46
C ILE A 17 -2.92 8.67 9.30
N VAL A 18 -3.23 7.41 9.61
CA VAL A 18 -4.49 6.77 9.22
C VAL A 18 -5.36 6.35 10.42
N ARG A 19 -4.90 6.53 11.67
CA ARG A 19 -5.59 6.06 12.89
C ARG A 19 -6.09 4.62 12.75
N LEU A 20 -5.20 3.70 12.37
CA LEU A 20 -5.57 2.30 12.19
C LEU A 20 -5.78 1.61 13.53
N PRO A 21 -6.83 0.78 13.69
CA PRO A 21 -6.94 -0.10 14.84
C PRO A 21 -5.76 -1.09 14.85
N LYS A 22 -5.21 -1.32 16.04
CA LYS A 22 -4.08 -2.25 16.24
C LYS A 22 -4.45 -3.65 15.76
N MET A 23 -3.51 -4.32 15.12
CA MET A 23 -3.64 -5.73 14.72
C MET A 23 -3.90 -6.58 15.97
N SER A 24 -4.79 -7.59 15.89
CA SER A 24 -5.09 -8.44 17.06
C SER A 24 -3.81 -9.10 17.58
N GLN A 25 -3.69 -9.19 18.89
CA GLN A 25 -2.52 -9.75 19.58
C GLN A 25 -2.22 -11.17 19.07
N ARG A 26 -3.24 -11.97 18.86
CA ARG A 26 -3.16 -13.32 18.28
C ARG A 26 -2.40 -13.36 16.94
N ILE A 27 -2.76 -12.46 15.99
CA ILE A 27 -2.13 -12.43 14.66
C ILE A 27 -0.67 -12.01 14.78
N GLN A 28 -0.35 -11.09 15.70
CA GLN A 28 1.04 -10.70 15.97
C GLN A 28 1.85 -11.87 16.54
N GLU A 29 1.28 -12.62 17.48
CA GLU A 29 1.92 -13.80 18.08
C GLU A 29 2.11 -14.91 17.04
N ALA A 30 1.11 -15.20 16.21
CA ALA A 30 1.22 -16.18 15.14
C ALA A 30 2.30 -15.80 14.11
N ARG A 31 2.43 -14.52 13.74
CA ARG A 31 3.50 -14.02 12.86
C ARG A 31 4.88 -14.18 13.49
N LYS A 32 5.05 -13.77 14.75
CA LYS A 32 6.32 -13.94 15.49
C LYS A 32 6.71 -15.40 15.64
N ALA A 33 5.74 -16.28 15.86
CA ALA A 33 5.96 -17.72 15.92
C ALA A 33 6.44 -18.27 14.57
N PHE A 34 5.79 -17.86 13.47
CA PHE A 34 6.19 -18.23 12.11
C PHE A 34 7.62 -17.75 11.77
N GLU A 35 7.95 -16.48 12.07
CA GLU A 35 9.28 -15.91 11.81
C GLU A 35 10.40 -16.64 12.58
N LYS A 36 10.09 -17.20 13.76
CA LYS A 36 11.02 -17.95 14.61
C LYS A 36 11.00 -19.46 14.37
N GLY A 37 10.05 -19.96 13.55
CA GLY A 37 9.80 -21.40 13.39
C GLY A 37 9.28 -22.07 14.68
N ASP A 38 8.71 -21.31 15.62
CA ASP A 38 8.20 -21.79 16.91
C ASP A 38 6.78 -22.36 16.74
N VAL A 39 6.72 -23.68 16.52
CA VAL A 39 5.47 -24.42 16.33
C VAL A 39 4.57 -24.36 17.57
N ASP A 40 5.15 -24.39 18.77
CA ASP A 40 4.36 -24.42 20.01
C ASP A 40 3.77 -23.02 20.33
N ALA A 41 4.50 -21.96 20.04
CA ALA A 41 3.92 -20.61 20.07
C ALA A 41 2.81 -20.44 19.03
N SER A 42 2.97 -21.00 17.83
CA SER A 42 1.91 -21.00 16.81
C SER A 42 0.67 -21.77 17.26
N LYS A 43 0.82 -22.95 17.90
CA LYS A 43 -0.30 -23.73 18.46
C LYS A 43 -1.06 -22.93 19.52
N ARG A 44 -0.35 -22.21 20.42
CA ARG A 44 -0.99 -21.35 21.43
C ARG A 44 -1.84 -20.23 20.80
N ALA A 45 -1.35 -19.65 19.71
CA ALA A 45 -2.11 -18.64 18.97
C ALA A 45 -3.34 -19.21 18.21
N HIS A 46 -3.49 -20.54 18.14
CA HIS A 46 -4.59 -21.23 17.45
C HIS A 46 -5.51 -22.00 18.41
N THR A 47 -5.50 -21.68 19.70
CA THR A 47 -6.51 -22.21 20.64
C THR A 47 -7.90 -21.68 20.31
N LYS A 48 -8.94 -22.42 20.72
CA LYS A 48 -10.34 -22.04 20.45
C LYS A 48 -10.66 -20.66 21.03
N GLU A 49 -10.20 -20.38 22.24
CA GLU A 49 -10.36 -19.09 22.91
C GLU A 49 -9.68 -17.94 22.13
N SER A 50 -8.45 -18.16 21.69
CA SER A 50 -7.71 -17.17 20.88
C SER A 50 -8.37 -16.90 19.52
N ILE A 51 -9.04 -17.88 18.93
CA ILE A 51 -9.76 -17.76 17.66
C ILE A 51 -11.05 -16.97 17.86
N GLU A 52 -11.81 -17.26 18.90
CA GLU A 52 -13.07 -16.57 19.22
C GLU A 52 -12.81 -15.09 19.56
N GLU A 53 -11.78 -14.79 20.36
CA GLU A 53 -11.37 -13.42 20.67
C GLU A 53 -10.93 -12.63 19.43
N ALA A 54 -10.22 -13.27 18.50
CA ALA A 54 -9.73 -12.65 17.28
C ALA A 54 -10.82 -12.41 16.21
N ALA A 55 -11.92 -13.15 16.24
CA ALA A 55 -13.04 -12.98 15.30
C ALA A 55 -13.69 -11.57 15.43
N ILE A 56 -13.57 -10.95 16.62
CA ILE A 56 -14.12 -9.62 16.91
C ILE A 56 -13.22 -8.48 16.36
N HIS A 57 -11.93 -8.75 16.12
CA HIS A 57 -10.93 -7.73 15.72
C HIS A 57 -10.47 -7.92 14.27
N ARG A 58 -11.34 -7.56 13.31
CA ARG A 58 -11.01 -7.65 11.87
C ARG A 58 -9.94 -6.65 11.42
N ARG A 59 -8.97 -7.20 10.71
CA ARG A 59 -7.94 -6.68 9.81
C ARG A 59 -8.13 -5.23 9.29
N SER A 60 -7.57 -4.23 9.97
CA SER A 60 -7.56 -2.87 9.39
C SER A 60 -6.15 -2.32 9.18
N ALA A 61 -5.16 -2.76 9.96
CA ALA A 61 -3.82 -2.19 9.94
C ALA A 61 -3.04 -2.39 8.61
N GLY A 62 -3.27 -3.51 7.91
CA GLY A 62 -2.57 -3.79 6.64
C GLY A 62 -3.20 -3.16 5.39
N ARG A 63 -4.41 -2.65 5.51
CA ARG A 63 -5.26 -2.27 4.36
C ARG A 63 -4.72 -1.08 3.56
N TYR A 64 -4.11 -0.10 4.24
CA TYR A 64 -3.59 1.13 3.62
C TYR A 64 -2.06 1.13 3.44
N ILE A 65 -1.37 0.04 3.79
CA ILE A 65 0.10 -0.04 3.65
C ILE A 65 0.52 0.11 2.19
N GLY A 66 -0.24 -0.48 1.26
CA GLY A 66 0.00 -0.31 -0.17
C GLY A 66 -0.04 1.15 -0.60
N ASP A 67 -1.05 1.90 -0.11
CA ASP A 67 -1.22 3.33 -0.43
C ASP A 67 -0.08 4.18 0.14
N LEU A 68 0.34 3.89 1.38
CA LEU A 68 1.46 4.58 2.03
C LEU A 68 2.78 4.30 1.30
N VAL A 69 3.06 3.04 0.96
CA VAL A 69 4.28 2.66 0.23
C VAL A 69 4.27 3.28 -1.16
N PHE A 70 3.15 3.23 -1.86
CA PHE A 70 3.01 3.80 -3.20
C PHE A 70 3.23 5.32 -3.18
N GLY A 71 2.53 6.05 -2.29
CA GLY A 71 2.70 7.49 -2.14
C GLY A 71 4.12 7.89 -1.74
N ALA A 72 4.71 7.18 -0.75
CA ALA A 72 6.06 7.48 -0.27
C ALA A 72 7.12 7.31 -1.35
N LEU A 73 7.01 6.23 -2.14
CA LEU A 73 7.95 5.94 -3.21
C LEU A 73 7.87 6.93 -4.34
N ASP A 74 6.67 7.17 -4.81
CA ASP A 74 6.47 8.07 -5.93
C ASP A 74 6.86 9.50 -5.51
N GLY A 75 6.47 9.95 -4.32
CA GLY A 75 6.83 11.26 -3.80
C GLY A 75 8.33 11.51 -3.74
N ILE A 76 9.12 10.53 -3.26
CA ILE A 76 10.57 10.73 -3.17
C ILE A 76 11.26 10.63 -4.53
N ILE A 77 10.82 9.72 -5.39
CA ILE A 77 11.44 9.51 -6.72
C ILE A 77 11.15 10.70 -7.63
N THR A 78 9.89 11.15 -7.70
CA THR A 78 9.48 12.27 -8.58
C THR A 78 10.06 13.58 -8.11
N THR A 79 10.02 13.88 -6.81
CA THR A 79 10.66 15.08 -6.27
C THR A 79 12.16 15.07 -6.52
N PHE A 80 12.83 13.94 -6.29
CA PHE A 80 14.26 13.85 -6.58
C PHE A 80 14.58 13.95 -8.07
N ALA A 81 13.71 13.39 -8.94
CA ALA A 81 13.86 13.53 -10.38
C ALA A 81 13.82 15.01 -10.82
N VAL A 82 12.90 15.81 -10.24
CA VAL A 82 12.84 17.26 -10.46
C VAL A 82 14.14 17.93 -10.00
N LEU A 83 14.63 17.62 -8.79
CA LEU A 83 15.91 18.17 -8.28
C LEU A 83 17.07 17.81 -9.19
N ALA A 84 17.17 16.54 -9.57
CA ALA A 84 18.24 16.05 -10.43
C ALA A 84 18.21 16.70 -11.82
N GLY A 85 17.02 16.85 -12.40
CA GLY A 85 16.83 17.53 -13.68
C GLY A 85 17.25 19.00 -13.63
N VAL A 86 16.81 19.75 -12.62
CA VAL A 86 17.17 21.16 -12.41
C VAL A 86 18.68 21.32 -12.17
N ALA A 87 19.28 20.44 -11.36
CA ALA A 87 20.72 20.42 -11.12
C ALA A 87 21.52 20.07 -12.40
N GLY A 88 21.04 19.09 -13.17
CA GLY A 88 21.64 18.72 -14.46
C GLY A 88 21.61 19.86 -15.48
N ALA A 89 20.56 20.66 -15.48
CA ALA A 89 20.42 21.86 -16.30
C ALA A 89 21.17 23.10 -15.75
N SER A 90 21.86 22.97 -14.59
CA SER A 90 22.59 24.06 -13.92
C SER A 90 21.73 25.26 -13.56
N LEU A 91 20.42 25.06 -13.29
CA LEU A 91 19.48 26.09 -12.88
C LEU A 91 19.63 26.43 -11.39
N SER A 92 19.05 27.57 -10.97
CA SER A 92 19.23 28.07 -9.60
C SER A 92 18.47 27.22 -8.55
N SER A 93 18.97 27.26 -7.29
CA SER A 93 18.30 26.59 -6.16
C SER A 93 16.87 27.09 -5.91
N SER A 94 16.54 28.30 -6.29
CA SER A 94 15.18 28.84 -6.20
C SER A 94 14.22 28.09 -7.14
N VAL A 95 14.68 27.75 -8.35
CA VAL A 95 13.92 26.95 -9.30
C VAL A 95 13.68 25.53 -8.74
N VAL A 96 14.70 24.94 -8.08
CA VAL A 96 14.53 23.66 -7.40
C VAL A 96 13.40 23.70 -6.39
N LEU A 97 13.39 24.71 -5.51
CA LEU A 97 12.35 24.86 -4.48
C LEU A 97 10.96 25.06 -5.10
N ILE A 98 10.82 25.98 -6.06
CA ILE A 98 9.55 26.24 -6.70
C ILE A 98 9.00 24.98 -7.38
N LEU A 99 9.79 24.36 -8.25
CA LEU A 99 9.34 23.15 -8.98
C LEU A 99 9.17 21.96 -8.04
N GLY A 100 10.04 21.81 -7.03
CA GLY A 100 9.92 20.75 -6.04
C GLY A 100 8.63 20.86 -5.21
N PHE A 101 8.25 22.06 -4.75
CA PHE A 101 6.98 22.24 -4.04
C PHE A 101 5.76 22.12 -4.96
N VAL A 102 5.83 22.64 -6.19
CA VAL A 102 4.75 22.47 -7.18
C VAL A 102 4.53 20.99 -7.46
N ASN A 103 5.60 20.22 -7.69
CA ASN A 103 5.51 18.76 -7.85
C ASN A 103 4.92 18.11 -6.60
N LEU A 104 5.44 18.44 -5.42
CA LEU A 104 5.04 17.82 -4.16
C LEU A 104 3.53 17.95 -3.89
N PHE A 105 2.97 19.13 -4.08
CA PHE A 105 1.55 19.37 -3.83
C PHE A 105 0.66 19.08 -5.04
N GLY A 106 1.11 19.39 -6.25
CA GLY A 106 0.35 19.17 -7.48
C GLY A 106 0.21 17.68 -7.79
N ASP A 107 1.34 16.99 -7.86
CA ASP A 107 1.40 15.56 -8.17
C ASP A 107 0.82 14.72 -7.02
N GLY A 108 1.20 15.04 -5.78
CA GLY A 108 0.64 14.42 -4.59
C GLY A 108 -0.88 14.51 -4.51
N SER A 109 -1.47 15.67 -4.87
CA SER A 109 -2.93 15.85 -4.94
C SER A 109 -3.55 15.01 -6.05
N SER A 110 -2.92 14.97 -7.23
CA SER A 110 -3.37 14.17 -8.37
C SER A 110 -3.41 12.68 -8.02
N MET A 111 -2.34 12.17 -7.42
CA MET A 111 -2.27 10.78 -6.96
C MET A 111 -3.30 10.44 -5.89
N ALA A 112 -3.50 11.33 -4.92
CA ALA A 112 -4.51 11.16 -3.88
C ALA A 112 -5.92 11.07 -4.45
N LEU A 113 -6.26 11.95 -5.39
CA LEU A 113 -7.55 11.92 -6.08
C LEU A 113 -7.70 10.68 -6.96
N GLY A 114 -6.65 10.29 -7.67
CA GLY A 114 -6.62 9.07 -8.47
C GLY A 114 -6.89 7.83 -7.61
N ASN A 115 -6.19 7.70 -6.48
CA ASN A 115 -6.37 6.57 -5.56
C ASN A 115 -7.76 6.58 -4.87
N TYR A 116 -8.27 7.77 -4.52
CA TYR A 116 -9.64 7.94 -4.03
C TYR A 116 -10.66 7.42 -5.06
N LEU A 117 -10.54 7.86 -6.32
CA LEU A 117 -11.47 7.47 -7.38
C LEU A 117 -11.35 5.99 -7.74
N SER A 118 -10.14 5.43 -7.77
CA SER A 118 -9.91 4.01 -8.00
C SER A 118 -10.62 3.16 -6.94
N THR A 119 -10.33 3.42 -5.66
CA THR A 119 -10.96 2.70 -4.54
C THR A 119 -12.49 2.84 -4.55
N LYS A 120 -12.99 4.04 -4.86
CA LYS A 120 -14.43 4.28 -4.97
C LYS A 120 -15.06 3.51 -6.13
N SER A 121 -14.39 3.45 -7.29
CA SER A 121 -14.87 2.72 -8.45
C SER A 121 -14.91 1.21 -8.19
N GLU A 122 -13.89 0.66 -7.50
CA GLU A 122 -13.85 -0.74 -7.09
C GLU A 122 -15.02 -1.08 -6.15
N GLN A 123 -15.31 -0.21 -5.17
CA GLN A 123 -16.47 -0.37 -4.31
C GLN A 123 -17.80 -0.35 -5.08
N GLN A 124 -17.97 0.65 -5.95
CA GLN A 124 -19.19 0.79 -6.75
C GLN A 124 -19.38 -0.40 -7.70
N TYR A 125 -18.30 -0.92 -8.27
CA TYR A 125 -18.35 -2.14 -9.06
C TYR A 125 -18.82 -3.33 -8.23
N GLY A 126 -18.20 -3.57 -7.06
CA GLY A 126 -18.59 -4.66 -6.18
C GLY A 126 -20.04 -4.55 -5.69
N GLU A 127 -20.51 -3.33 -5.35
CA GLU A 127 -21.91 -3.10 -4.97
C GLU A 127 -22.89 -3.38 -6.11
N ARG A 128 -22.50 -3.04 -7.35
CA ARG A 128 -23.31 -3.31 -8.54
C ARG A 128 -23.42 -4.81 -8.79
N GLU A 129 -22.30 -5.53 -8.75
CA GLU A 129 -22.30 -6.98 -8.94
C GLU A 129 -23.12 -7.67 -7.82
N ARG A 130 -22.99 -7.25 -6.57
CA ARG A 130 -23.79 -7.76 -5.48
C ARG A 130 -25.30 -7.60 -5.71
N LYS A 131 -25.73 -6.44 -6.22
CA LYS A 131 -27.14 -6.20 -6.56
C LYS A 131 -27.60 -7.08 -7.72
N ARG A 132 -26.71 -7.38 -8.68
CA ARG A 132 -26.99 -8.31 -9.78
C ARG A 132 -27.22 -9.70 -9.23
N GLU A 133 -26.32 -10.23 -8.40
CA GLU A 133 -26.46 -11.53 -7.75
C GLU A 133 -27.75 -11.62 -6.91
N GLU A 134 -28.05 -10.59 -6.12
CA GLU A 134 -29.29 -10.53 -5.33
C GLU A 134 -30.56 -10.64 -6.20
N TRP A 135 -30.54 -10.01 -7.37
CA TRP A 135 -31.62 -10.03 -8.34
C TRP A 135 -31.70 -11.39 -9.07
N GLU A 136 -30.57 -11.96 -9.49
CA GLU A 136 -30.51 -13.26 -10.17
C GLU A 136 -30.99 -14.38 -9.26
N ILE A 137 -30.61 -14.41 -8.00
CA ILE A 137 -31.10 -15.33 -6.98
C ILE A 137 -32.64 -15.25 -6.83
N GLU A 138 -33.22 -14.06 -6.97
CA GLU A 138 -34.68 -13.88 -6.90
C GLU A 138 -35.41 -14.29 -8.19
N GLN A 139 -34.83 -14.06 -9.35
CA GLN A 139 -35.46 -14.28 -10.63
C GLN A 139 -35.21 -15.69 -11.21
N ILE A 140 -34.02 -16.23 -11.01
CA ILE A 140 -33.58 -17.51 -11.57
C ILE A 140 -32.92 -18.43 -10.54
N PRO A 141 -33.55 -18.68 -9.38
CA PRO A 141 -32.92 -19.38 -8.24
C PRO A 141 -32.40 -20.79 -8.59
N ASP A 142 -32.99 -21.47 -9.57
CA ASP A 142 -32.52 -22.79 -9.98
C ASP A 142 -31.19 -22.72 -10.75
N GLY A 143 -30.97 -21.66 -11.55
CA GLY A 143 -29.73 -21.40 -12.23
C GLY A 143 -28.60 -21.13 -11.22
N GLU A 144 -28.88 -20.22 -10.32
CA GLU A 144 -27.92 -19.83 -9.25
C GLU A 144 -27.55 -21.01 -8.31
N ARG A 145 -28.51 -21.92 -8.06
CA ARG A 145 -28.21 -23.15 -7.30
C ARG A 145 -27.29 -24.09 -8.06
N GLU A 146 -27.47 -24.21 -9.38
CA GLU A 146 -26.57 -25.04 -10.19
C GLU A 146 -25.17 -24.46 -10.23
N GLU A 147 -25.01 -23.14 -10.19
CA GLU A 147 -23.69 -22.49 -10.11
C GLU A 147 -23.00 -22.80 -8.79
N ILE A 148 -23.66 -22.64 -7.64
CA ILE A 148 -23.16 -23.11 -6.35
C ILE A 148 -22.77 -24.59 -6.41
N LYS A 149 -23.59 -25.41 -7.02
CA LYS A 149 -23.35 -26.85 -7.17
C LYS A 149 -22.08 -27.12 -7.98
N GLN A 150 -21.84 -26.38 -9.06
CA GLN A 150 -20.65 -26.50 -9.88
C GLN A 150 -19.40 -26.03 -9.13
N ILE A 151 -19.48 -24.92 -8.39
CA ILE A 151 -18.40 -24.40 -7.56
C ILE A 151 -17.97 -25.46 -6.53
N TYR A 152 -18.91 -26.01 -5.79
CA TYR A 152 -18.62 -26.99 -4.74
C TYR A 152 -18.21 -28.35 -5.29
N ARG A 153 -18.70 -28.73 -6.48
CA ARG A 153 -18.21 -29.91 -7.21
C ARG A 153 -16.74 -29.78 -7.59
N LYS A 154 -16.30 -28.60 -8.05
CA LYS A 154 -14.88 -28.30 -8.32
C LYS A 154 -14.02 -28.34 -7.06
N LYS A 155 -14.58 -28.02 -5.89
CA LYS A 155 -13.93 -28.17 -4.57
C LYS A 155 -13.86 -29.61 -4.07
N GLY A 156 -14.44 -30.57 -4.79
CA GLY A 156 -14.34 -31.99 -4.48
C GLY A 156 -15.55 -32.59 -3.77
N PHE A 157 -16.61 -31.82 -3.50
CA PHE A 157 -17.87 -32.34 -2.95
C PHE A 157 -18.58 -33.23 -3.96
N LYS A 158 -19.18 -34.35 -3.48
CA LYS A 158 -19.89 -35.36 -4.34
C LYS A 158 -21.11 -35.90 -3.63
N GLY A 159 -22.07 -36.37 -4.46
CA GLY A 159 -23.26 -37.10 -3.97
C GLY A 159 -24.02 -36.29 -2.90
N LYS A 160 -24.39 -36.97 -1.80
CA LYS A 160 -25.20 -36.37 -0.73
C LYS A 160 -24.54 -35.18 -0.04
N ASP A 161 -23.21 -35.18 0.06
CA ASP A 161 -22.47 -34.07 0.70
C ASP A 161 -22.52 -32.80 -0.17
N LEU A 162 -22.50 -32.96 -1.50
CA LEU A 162 -22.66 -31.83 -2.43
C LEU A 162 -24.07 -31.25 -2.32
N GLU A 163 -25.11 -32.09 -2.35
CA GLU A 163 -26.51 -31.63 -2.21
C GLU A 163 -26.74 -30.91 -0.87
N LYS A 164 -26.19 -31.46 0.20
CA LYS A 164 -26.26 -30.84 1.53
C LYS A 164 -25.55 -29.49 1.62
N ALA A 165 -24.37 -29.35 1.02
CA ALA A 165 -23.63 -28.08 0.98
C ALA A 165 -24.44 -27.04 0.21
N VAL A 166 -24.99 -27.38 -0.95
CA VAL A 166 -25.85 -26.50 -1.74
C VAL A 166 -27.07 -26.05 -0.93
N GLU A 167 -27.79 -26.99 -0.31
CA GLU A 167 -28.96 -26.70 0.54
C GLU A 167 -28.62 -25.71 1.65
N ILE A 168 -27.53 -25.93 2.38
CA ILE A 168 -27.11 -25.06 3.49
C ILE A 168 -26.81 -23.65 2.99
N ILE A 169 -26.04 -23.51 1.91
CA ILE A 169 -25.62 -22.21 1.39
C ILE A 169 -26.80 -21.43 0.84
N THR A 170 -27.68 -22.11 0.09
CA THR A 170 -28.85 -21.47 -0.56
C THR A 170 -30.01 -21.26 0.38
N SER A 171 -29.97 -21.75 1.62
CA SER A 171 -31.02 -21.56 2.63
C SER A 171 -31.06 -20.14 3.19
N ASP A 172 -29.93 -19.40 3.14
CA ASP A 172 -29.84 -18.01 3.58
C ASP A 172 -29.35 -17.12 2.43
N LYS A 173 -30.17 -16.16 2.03
CA LYS A 173 -29.89 -15.28 0.89
C LYS A 173 -28.55 -14.56 1.02
N ARG A 174 -28.21 -14.09 2.24
CA ARG A 174 -26.96 -13.38 2.46
C ARG A 174 -25.75 -14.29 2.25
N THR A 175 -25.78 -15.48 2.81
CA THR A 175 -24.73 -16.50 2.65
C THR A 175 -24.59 -16.89 1.19
N TRP A 176 -25.72 -17.01 0.47
CA TRP A 176 -25.72 -17.34 -0.94
C TRP A 176 -25.03 -16.24 -1.76
N VAL A 177 -25.48 -14.98 -1.64
CA VAL A 177 -24.86 -13.83 -2.33
C VAL A 177 -23.38 -13.70 -1.97
N ASP A 178 -23.04 -13.79 -0.68
CA ASP A 178 -21.63 -13.66 -0.24
C ASP A 178 -20.76 -14.79 -0.84
N THR A 179 -21.32 -15.98 -1.03
CA THR A 179 -20.63 -17.11 -1.66
C THR A 179 -20.44 -16.88 -3.16
N MET A 180 -21.46 -16.40 -3.88
CA MET A 180 -21.37 -16.08 -5.30
C MET A 180 -20.34 -14.98 -5.54
N MET A 181 -20.42 -13.88 -4.81
CA MET A 181 -19.45 -12.77 -4.88
C MET A 181 -18.00 -13.25 -4.71
N LEU A 182 -17.75 -14.17 -3.76
CA LEU A 182 -16.41 -14.64 -3.46
C LEU A 182 -15.93 -15.70 -4.44
N GLU A 183 -16.78 -16.70 -4.74
CA GLU A 183 -16.33 -17.93 -5.39
C GLU A 183 -16.52 -17.91 -6.91
N GLU A 184 -17.50 -17.19 -7.42
CA GLU A 184 -17.74 -17.02 -8.84
C GLU A 184 -17.01 -15.78 -9.36
N LEU A 185 -17.30 -14.62 -8.76
CA LEU A 185 -16.81 -13.34 -9.24
C LEU A 185 -15.41 -12.99 -8.71
N ASN A 186 -14.88 -13.78 -7.75
CA ASN A 186 -13.63 -13.50 -7.07
C ASN A 186 -13.54 -12.04 -6.54
N THR A 187 -14.70 -11.48 -6.20
CA THR A 187 -14.87 -10.10 -5.78
C THR A 187 -15.18 -10.08 -4.29
N MET A 188 -14.22 -9.64 -3.51
CA MET A 188 -14.46 -9.28 -2.11
C MET A 188 -14.84 -7.82 -2.05
N LEU A 189 -15.98 -7.50 -1.40
CA LEU A 189 -16.29 -6.12 -1.05
C LEU A 189 -15.18 -5.59 -0.14
N GLU A 190 -14.29 -4.80 -0.71
CA GLU A 190 -13.24 -4.17 0.08
C GLU A 190 -13.85 -3.12 1.02
N GLU A 191 -13.69 -3.33 2.32
CA GLU A 191 -14.06 -2.34 3.34
C GLU A 191 -13.08 -1.15 3.39
N LYS A 192 -12.31 -0.91 2.32
CA LYS A 192 -11.30 0.14 2.24
C LYS A 192 -11.98 1.49 2.00
N SER A 193 -11.79 2.46 2.88
CA SER A 193 -12.40 3.79 2.69
C SER A 193 -11.66 4.57 1.60
N PRO A 194 -12.32 5.03 0.54
CA PRO A 194 -11.70 5.81 -0.53
C PRO A 194 -10.99 7.07 -0.02
N SER A 195 -11.63 7.79 0.89
CA SER A 195 -11.06 9.02 1.47
C SER A 195 -9.79 8.75 2.26
N ARG A 196 -9.75 7.66 3.03
CA ARG A 196 -8.55 7.27 3.79
C ARG A 196 -7.43 6.79 2.87
N SER A 197 -7.78 6.09 1.78
CA SER A 197 -6.83 5.64 0.76
C SER A 197 -6.13 6.82 0.09
N GLY A 198 -6.91 7.79 -0.41
CA GLY A 198 -6.37 9.02 -0.98
C GLY A 198 -5.55 9.85 0.02
N LEU A 199 -6.04 10.01 1.27
CA LEU A 199 -5.31 10.74 2.30
C LEU A 199 -3.99 10.05 2.69
N ALA A 200 -3.96 8.73 2.78
CA ALA A 200 -2.76 7.97 3.07
C ALA A 200 -1.70 8.16 1.97
N THR A 201 -2.13 8.09 0.70
CA THR A 201 -1.25 8.34 -0.45
C THR A 201 -0.70 9.76 -0.41
N PHE A 202 -1.55 10.78 -0.22
CA PHE A 202 -1.12 12.18 -0.15
C PHE A 202 -0.12 12.44 0.97
N ALA A 203 -0.47 12.00 2.19
CA ALA A 203 0.37 12.23 3.36
C ALA A 203 1.74 11.55 3.21
N ALA A 204 1.77 10.32 2.69
CA ALA A 204 3.02 9.62 2.43
C ALA A 204 3.85 10.28 1.33
N PHE A 205 3.20 10.71 0.24
CA PHE A 205 3.84 11.42 -0.86
C PHE A 205 4.50 12.71 -0.37
N VAL A 206 3.74 13.56 0.32
CA VAL A 206 4.23 14.86 0.80
C VAL A 206 5.34 14.68 1.85
N THR A 207 5.15 13.80 2.84
CA THR A 207 6.13 13.65 3.93
C THR A 207 7.45 13.06 3.46
N VAL A 208 7.41 12.04 2.62
CA VAL A 208 8.64 11.39 2.13
C VAL A 208 9.24 12.14 0.95
N GLY A 209 8.41 12.66 0.04
CA GLY A 209 8.85 13.49 -1.06
C GLY A 209 9.45 14.84 -0.64
N PHE A 210 9.14 15.33 0.56
CA PHE A 210 9.78 16.52 1.12
C PHE A 210 11.23 16.29 1.54
N VAL A 211 11.65 15.04 1.78
CA VAL A 211 13.01 14.74 2.27
C VAL A 211 14.11 15.29 1.37
N PRO A 212 14.09 15.13 0.04
CA PRO A 212 15.11 15.73 -0.83
C PRO A 212 15.15 17.26 -0.77
N LEU A 213 13.99 17.91 -0.56
CA LEU A 213 13.89 19.37 -0.48
C LEU A 213 14.44 19.95 0.82
N LEU A 214 14.51 19.15 1.90
CA LEU A 214 15.03 19.61 3.19
C LEU A 214 16.44 20.20 3.09
N ALA A 215 17.32 19.64 2.25
CA ALA A 215 18.65 20.18 2.03
C ALA A 215 18.61 21.61 1.46
N TYR A 216 17.70 21.87 0.52
CA TYR A 216 17.53 23.18 -0.10
C TYR A 216 16.89 24.19 0.85
N VAL A 217 15.90 23.77 1.63
CA VAL A 217 15.28 24.59 2.68
C VAL A 217 16.31 24.93 3.75
N ALA A 218 17.12 23.97 4.19
CA ALA A 218 18.20 24.21 5.15
C ALA A 218 19.25 25.21 4.62
N ALA A 219 19.57 25.15 3.33
CA ALA A 219 20.52 26.08 2.71
C ALA A 219 20.00 27.53 2.61
N LEU A 220 18.66 27.76 2.73
CA LEU A 220 18.11 29.12 2.90
C LEU A 220 18.44 29.68 4.28
N LEU A 221 18.38 28.84 5.32
CA LEU A 221 18.60 29.23 6.71
C LEU A 221 20.11 29.27 7.06
N ALA A 222 20.94 28.43 6.43
CA ALA A 222 22.36 28.31 6.64
C ALA A 222 23.12 28.40 5.30
N PRO A 223 23.47 29.60 4.84
CA PRO A 223 24.17 29.83 3.55
C PRO A 223 25.46 29.04 3.35
N ALA A 224 26.10 28.64 4.42
CA ALA A 224 27.31 27.80 4.38
C ALA A 224 27.04 26.41 3.75
N LEU A 225 25.82 25.94 3.73
CA LEU A 225 25.42 24.66 3.12
C LEU A 225 25.24 24.72 1.60
N ARG A 226 25.16 25.92 1.00
CA ARG A 226 24.87 26.10 -0.44
C ARG A 226 25.77 25.27 -1.36
N PRO A 227 27.12 25.21 -1.18
CA PRO A 227 27.95 24.41 -2.07
C PRO A 227 27.71 22.91 -1.99
N ALA A 228 27.18 22.41 -0.88
CA ALA A 228 26.95 21.00 -0.61
C ALA A 228 25.48 20.58 -0.71
N THR A 229 24.57 21.53 -1.05
CA THR A 229 23.11 21.27 -1.02
C THR A 229 22.69 20.08 -1.88
N PHE A 230 23.14 20.01 -3.14
CA PHE A 230 22.80 18.90 -4.03
C PHE A 230 23.37 17.55 -3.56
N PRO A 231 24.67 17.42 -3.22
CA PRO A 231 25.18 16.18 -2.62
C PRO A 231 24.44 15.73 -1.37
N ILE A 232 24.06 16.67 -0.48
CA ILE A 232 23.27 16.36 0.72
C ILE A 232 21.89 15.86 0.32
N ALA A 233 21.20 16.51 -0.62
CA ALA A 233 19.89 16.06 -1.11
C ALA A 233 19.97 14.67 -1.71
N VAL A 234 21.01 14.36 -2.49
CA VAL A 234 21.26 13.01 -3.04
C VAL A 234 21.39 11.99 -1.91
N ALA A 235 22.25 12.25 -0.92
CA ALA A 235 22.46 11.33 0.19
C ALA A 235 21.17 11.08 0.99
N MET A 236 20.43 12.15 1.33
CA MET A 236 19.17 12.07 2.04
C MET A 236 18.13 11.27 1.26
N THR A 237 18.05 11.46 -0.07
CA THR A 237 17.17 10.72 -0.95
C THR A 237 17.46 9.22 -0.92
N PHE A 238 18.72 8.84 -1.12
CA PHE A 238 19.10 7.41 -1.11
C PHE A 238 18.84 6.75 0.24
N ILE A 239 19.11 7.44 1.35
CA ILE A 239 18.81 6.96 2.69
C ILE A 239 17.29 6.78 2.84
N ALA A 240 16.48 7.74 2.44
CA ALA A 240 15.04 7.68 2.56
C ALA A 240 14.43 6.59 1.67
N ILE A 241 14.88 6.44 0.41
CA ILE A 241 14.46 5.34 -0.46
C ILE A 241 14.81 3.99 0.16
N PHE A 242 16.01 3.85 0.72
CA PHE A 242 16.42 2.62 1.39
C PHE A 242 15.53 2.32 2.61
N VAL A 243 15.22 3.32 3.43
CA VAL A 243 14.35 3.17 4.61
C VAL A 243 12.93 2.78 4.20
N VAL A 244 12.34 3.47 3.21
CA VAL A 244 10.99 3.15 2.69
C VAL A 244 10.96 1.76 2.06
N GLY A 245 11.98 1.42 1.27
CA GLY A 245 12.13 0.08 0.70
C GLY A 245 12.26 -0.99 1.77
N SER A 246 13.03 -0.72 2.83
CA SER A 246 13.16 -1.61 3.98
C SER A 246 11.83 -1.77 4.74
N ALA A 247 11.05 -0.69 4.88
CA ALA A 247 9.73 -0.75 5.50
C ALA A 247 8.74 -1.63 4.72
N ARG A 248 8.88 -1.73 3.39
CA ARG A 248 8.10 -2.65 2.55
C ARG A 248 8.28 -4.11 2.95
N SER A 249 9.41 -4.49 3.56
CA SER A 249 9.66 -5.84 4.05
C SER A 249 8.64 -6.31 5.09
N TYR A 250 8.05 -5.36 5.82
CA TYR A 250 6.98 -5.62 6.79
C TYR A 250 5.75 -6.30 6.15
N VAL A 251 5.46 -5.98 4.90
CA VAL A 251 4.32 -6.56 4.16
C VAL A 251 4.75 -7.80 3.38
N THR A 252 5.94 -7.76 2.79
CA THR A 252 6.39 -8.78 1.83
C THR A 252 7.09 -9.97 2.48
N GLY A 253 7.48 -9.87 3.76
CA GLY A 253 8.27 -10.90 4.46
C GLY A 253 9.70 -11.09 3.91
N LYS A 254 10.13 -10.28 2.94
CA LYS A 254 11.50 -10.31 2.42
C LYS A 254 12.49 -9.75 3.45
N PRO A 255 13.79 -10.13 3.44
CA PRO A 255 14.81 -9.47 4.25
C PRO A 255 14.84 -7.97 3.99
N TRP A 256 14.77 -7.16 5.05
CA TRP A 256 14.65 -5.71 4.98
C TRP A 256 15.75 -5.03 4.11
N TRP A 257 16.99 -5.51 4.23
CA TRP A 257 18.11 -4.98 3.48
C TRP A 257 18.01 -5.26 1.97
N LYS A 258 17.45 -6.42 1.57
CA LYS A 258 17.22 -6.76 0.14
C LYS A 258 16.14 -5.85 -0.44
N ALA A 259 15.06 -5.65 0.29
CA ALA A 259 13.98 -4.76 -0.12
C ALA A 259 14.47 -3.29 -0.22
N GLY A 260 15.32 -2.85 0.73
CA GLY A 260 15.95 -1.54 0.69
C GLY A 260 16.88 -1.35 -0.52
N ILE A 261 17.76 -2.33 -0.80
CA ILE A 261 18.66 -2.27 -1.96
C ILE A 261 17.85 -2.27 -3.28
N GLU A 262 16.87 -3.16 -3.42
CA GLU A 262 16.00 -3.24 -4.61
C GLU A 262 15.41 -1.86 -4.92
N MET A 263 14.86 -1.20 -3.92
CA MET A 263 14.25 0.12 -4.06
C MET A 263 15.28 1.21 -4.39
N THR A 264 16.43 1.16 -3.75
CA THR A 264 17.54 2.11 -4.01
C THR A 264 18.05 2.00 -5.44
N LEU A 265 18.12 0.79 -5.99
CA LEU A 265 18.52 0.58 -7.39
C LEU A 265 17.46 1.13 -8.37
N VAL A 266 16.18 0.88 -8.12
CA VAL A 266 15.09 1.41 -8.97
C VAL A 266 15.02 2.93 -8.91
N GLY A 267 15.03 3.51 -7.71
CA GLY A 267 15.03 4.96 -7.53
C GLY A 267 16.28 5.64 -8.08
N GLY A 268 17.44 5.00 -7.91
CA GLY A 268 18.70 5.48 -8.48
C GLY A 268 18.70 5.48 -10.01
N ALA A 269 18.11 4.46 -10.65
CA ALA A 269 17.95 4.43 -12.10
C ALA A 269 17.06 5.57 -12.60
N ALA A 270 15.88 5.77 -11.97
CA ALA A 270 14.98 6.87 -12.32
C ALA A 270 15.65 8.25 -12.16
N ALA A 271 16.35 8.47 -11.07
CA ALA A 271 17.10 9.68 -10.80
C ALA A 271 18.21 9.94 -11.84
N SER A 272 18.93 8.89 -12.24
CA SER A 272 19.99 8.99 -13.26
C SER A 272 19.41 9.41 -14.61
N VAL A 273 18.28 8.84 -15.00
CA VAL A 273 17.58 9.23 -16.24
C VAL A 273 17.17 10.71 -16.17
N ALA A 274 16.56 11.14 -15.08
CA ALA A 274 16.14 12.54 -14.92
C ALA A 274 17.32 13.53 -14.96
N TYR A 275 18.43 13.21 -14.28
CA TYR A 275 19.66 14.02 -14.33
C TYR A 275 20.22 14.14 -15.75
N LEU A 276 20.29 13.03 -16.48
CA LEU A 276 20.78 13.00 -17.88
C LEU A 276 19.88 13.83 -18.80
N VAL A 277 18.55 13.71 -18.65
CA VAL A 277 17.60 14.55 -19.41
C VAL A 277 17.80 16.01 -19.08
N GLY A 278 17.92 16.38 -17.80
CA GLY A 278 18.19 17.75 -17.40
C GLY A 278 19.48 18.29 -17.98
N ARG A 279 20.56 17.49 -17.98
CA ARG A 279 21.85 17.89 -18.56
C ARG A 279 21.79 18.07 -20.08
N LEU A 280 21.07 17.20 -20.79
CA LEU A 280 20.90 17.32 -22.24
C LEU A 280 20.08 18.53 -22.63
N LEU A 281 18.97 18.78 -21.91
CA LEU A 281 18.10 19.91 -22.19
C LEU A 281 18.64 21.24 -21.67
N GLY A 282 19.44 21.22 -20.63
CA GLY A 282 20.09 22.43 -20.08
C GLY A 282 20.99 23.14 -21.09
N GLY A 283 21.59 22.38 -22.01
CA GLY A 283 22.35 22.96 -23.14
C GLY A 283 21.48 23.66 -24.22
N LEU A 284 20.14 23.49 -24.16
CA LEU A 284 19.21 24.17 -25.07
C LEU A 284 18.59 25.44 -24.45
N ALA A 285 18.76 25.63 -23.14
CA ALA A 285 18.15 26.74 -22.38
C ALA A 285 19.15 27.87 -22.07
N GLY A 286 20.40 27.77 -22.50
CA GLY A 286 21.49 28.74 -22.34
C GLY A 286 21.77 29.57 -23.58
#